data_af19081291cfa5e5eecb7a1bd9313ebd
#
_entry.id   af19081291cfa5e5eecb7a1bd9313ebd
#
_cell.length_a   1.000
_cell.length_b   1.000
_cell.length_c   1.000
_cell.angle_alpha   90.00
_cell.angle_beta   90.00
_cell.angle_gamma   90.00
#
_symmetry.space_group_name_H-M   'P 1'
#
loop_
_entity.id
_entity.type
_entity.pdbx_description
1 polymer ?
#
loop_
_entity_poly.entity_id
_entity_poly.type
_entity_poly.pdbx_seq_one_letter_code
_entity_poly.pdbx_strand_id
1 'polypeptide(L)'
;VRDRLGVKPLYYHPTPGGVLFGSEPKAILAHPLVRPRASAEELCDALLFLRTPGRVPLRGMRELKPGHLLRAGRAGLREERYWALEARPHTDDLPTTIATVRELLDDIVPRQMVADVPLVALLSGGLDSSTVTALAQRVRAAEGGRISTFAVDFTGHSENFRGDPIRPTADGPYARAVAEHVGSAHHTITLDRARLLDPAVRRTVLEAWDLPFNFADLDVSLHQLFAAVREHATVALSGEGADEVFGGYLWFSDPVARAAETFPWLELGAHRGLDPRALFRPRFVEGIDLATYQADLYGGGGAVVPPLVGVGAWQRRTRVLGYLTLTRWLPILLDKKDRMGMANGLEGRVPFCDHRLVEYLFNVPWAMKTCTGQEKGLLRAAAADLLPRSVLRRTKAAYPSIQDPAYDRALLGGLTAAASGDDAPLSGCLDPEAVRRLTDRTTTGTLSEFERILLESTVRLGDWLSAYGVDLDLGADHLTPQGAN
;
A
#
# COMPACT_ATOMS: atom_id res chain seq x y z
N VAL A 1 19.79 -11.36 1.11
CA VAL A 1 19.30 -10.66 2.31
C VAL A 1 18.24 -9.66 1.91
N ARG A 2 17.14 -9.59 2.62
CA ARG A 2 16.12 -8.53 2.47
C ARG A 2 16.18 -7.60 3.68
N ASP A 3 15.99 -6.32 3.47
CA ASP A 3 16.01 -5.34 4.57
C ASP A 3 14.94 -5.62 5.64
N ARG A 4 15.08 -4.97 6.81
CA ARG A 4 14.28 -5.27 8.02
C ARG A 4 12.78 -5.12 7.84
N LEU A 5 12.34 -4.13 7.07
CA LEU A 5 10.92 -3.84 6.84
C LEU A 5 10.44 -4.24 5.44
N GLY A 6 11.35 -4.73 4.58
CA GLY A 6 11.03 -5.11 3.21
C GLY A 6 10.75 -3.91 2.31
N VAL A 7 11.45 -2.80 2.54
CA VAL A 7 11.36 -1.60 1.69
C VAL A 7 11.69 -1.94 0.24
N LYS A 8 12.66 -2.85 0.05
CA LYS A 8 12.99 -3.36 -1.28
C LYS A 8 12.52 -4.81 -1.44
N PRO A 9 11.87 -5.15 -2.57
CA PRO A 9 11.37 -6.49 -2.83
C PRO A 9 12.50 -7.47 -3.17
N LEU A 10 12.31 -8.75 -2.83
CA LEU A 10 13.18 -9.84 -3.25
C LEU A 10 12.38 -11.14 -3.37
N TYR A 11 12.33 -11.66 -4.58
CA TYR A 11 11.62 -12.90 -4.91
C TYR A 11 12.64 -14.01 -5.24
N TYR A 12 12.23 -15.26 -5.03
CA TYR A 12 13.02 -16.41 -5.41
C TYR A 12 12.15 -17.61 -5.82
N HIS A 13 12.70 -18.45 -6.66
CA HIS A 13 12.06 -19.70 -7.13
C HIS A 13 13.09 -20.83 -7.07
N PRO A 14 12.86 -21.86 -6.25
CA PRO A 14 13.70 -23.06 -6.23
C PRO A 14 13.61 -23.80 -7.56
N THR A 15 14.76 -24.30 -8.05
CA THR A 15 14.85 -25.17 -9.22
C THR A 15 15.65 -26.43 -8.89
N PRO A 16 15.58 -27.49 -9.70
CA PRO A 16 16.35 -28.71 -9.45
C PRO A 16 17.86 -28.47 -9.37
N GLY A 17 18.36 -27.45 -10.06
CA GLY A 17 19.81 -27.12 -10.14
C GLY A 17 20.23 -25.95 -9.25
N GLY A 18 19.31 -25.30 -8.51
CA GLY A 18 19.66 -24.12 -7.73
C GLY A 18 18.47 -23.24 -7.37
N VAL A 19 18.65 -21.93 -7.41
CA VAL A 19 17.62 -20.94 -7.12
C VAL A 19 17.70 -19.78 -8.12
N LEU A 20 16.54 -19.39 -8.65
CA LEU A 20 16.39 -18.14 -9.38
C LEU A 20 15.97 -17.06 -8.39
N PHE A 21 16.43 -15.85 -8.54
CA PHE A 21 16.02 -14.73 -7.70
C PHE A 21 16.03 -13.42 -8.47
N GLY A 22 15.22 -12.47 -8.01
CA GLY A 22 15.12 -11.15 -8.60
C GLY A 22 14.32 -10.21 -7.72
N SER A 23 14.42 -8.93 -7.98
CA SER A 23 13.60 -7.90 -7.30
C SER A 23 12.15 -7.90 -7.80
N GLU A 24 11.89 -8.47 -8.97
CA GLU A 24 10.58 -8.49 -9.61
C GLU A 24 10.24 -9.91 -10.11
N PRO A 25 8.98 -10.36 -9.95
CA PRO A 25 8.51 -11.66 -10.43
C PRO A 25 8.77 -11.90 -11.92
N LYS A 26 8.60 -10.90 -12.79
CA LYS A 26 8.81 -11.02 -14.24
C LYS A 26 10.25 -11.44 -14.60
N ALA A 27 11.24 -11.04 -13.80
CA ALA A 27 12.62 -11.46 -14.02
C ALA A 27 12.79 -12.98 -13.83
N ILE A 28 12.05 -13.57 -12.89
CA ILE A 28 12.04 -15.02 -12.65
C ILE A 28 11.18 -15.72 -13.71
N LEU A 29 10.02 -15.15 -14.07
CA LEU A 29 9.12 -15.70 -15.10
C LEU A 29 9.74 -15.72 -16.49
N ALA A 30 10.72 -14.87 -16.78
CA ALA A 30 11.47 -14.88 -18.03
C ALA A 30 12.33 -16.16 -18.21
N HIS A 31 12.55 -16.93 -17.15
CA HIS A 31 13.35 -18.14 -17.21
C HIS A 31 12.53 -19.35 -17.68
N PRO A 32 12.99 -20.15 -18.67
CA PRO A 32 12.21 -21.23 -19.31
C PRO A 32 11.79 -22.37 -18.37
N LEU A 33 12.41 -22.53 -17.21
CA LEU A 33 12.02 -23.50 -16.21
C LEU A 33 10.82 -23.05 -15.34
N VAL A 34 10.42 -21.78 -15.42
CA VAL A 34 9.34 -21.24 -14.62
C VAL A 34 8.10 -21.07 -15.49
N ARG A 35 7.02 -21.71 -15.09
CA ARG A 35 5.72 -21.54 -15.75
C ARG A 35 4.80 -20.71 -14.84
N PRO A 36 4.15 -19.67 -15.36
CA PRO A 36 3.20 -18.89 -14.59
C PRO A 36 1.96 -19.74 -14.32
N ARG A 37 1.80 -20.18 -13.07
CA ARG A 37 0.66 -20.95 -12.60
C ARG A 37 0.18 -20.39 -11.28
N ALA A 38 -1.12 -20.39 -11.09
CA ALA A 38 -1.76 -20.04 -9.84
C ALA A 38 -2.93 -20.99 -9.55
N SER A 39 -3.18 -21.28 -8.28
CA SER A 39 -4.42 -21.88 -7.83
C SER A 39 -5.31 -20.81 -7.21
N ALA A 40 -6.56 -21.18 -6.97
CA ALA A 40 -7.50 -20.34 -6.23
C ALA A 40 -6.94 -19.91 -4.85
N GLU A 41 -6.28 -20.80 -4.11
CA GLU A 41 -5.65 -20.48 -2.82
C GLU A 41 -4.53 -19.44 -2.95
N GLU A 42 -3.74 -19.47 -4.03
CA GLU A 42 -2.66 -18.52 -4.25
C GLU A 42 -3.19 -17.11 -4.56
N LEU A 43 -4.45 -16.99 -5.02
CA LEU A 43 -5.12 -15.71 -5.28
C LEU A 43 -5.77 -15.09 -4.03
N CYS A 44 -5.92 -15.82 -2.92
CA CYS A 44 -6.61 -15.34 -1.71
C CYS A 44 -6.09 -14.00 -1.20
N ASP A 45 -4.76 -13.82 -1.16
CA ASP A 45 -4.15 -12.57 -0.70
C ASP A 45 -4.59 -11.38 -1.59
N ALA A 46 -4.61 -11.56 -2.92
CA ALA A 46 -5.03 -10.52 -3.85
C ALA A 46 -6.52 -10.20 -3.71
N LEU A 47 -7.37 -11.23 -3.58
CA LEU A 47 -8.81 -11.07 -3.40
C LEU A 47 -9.17 -10.40 -2.06
N LEU A 48 -8.36 -10.58 -1.01
CA LEU A 48 -8.58 -10.02 0.32
C LEU A 48 -7.78 -8.75 0.60
N PHE A 49 -7.07 -8.18 -0.37
CA PHE A 49 -6.15 -7.05 -0.11
C PHE A 49 -5.21 -7.31 1.07
N LEU A 50 -4.65 -8.52 1.12
CA LEU A 50 -3.69 -8.94 2.13
C LEU A 50 -2.31 -9.14 1.51
N ARG A 51 -1.29 -9.02 2.34
CA ARG A 51 0.08 -9.39 1.99
C ARG A 51 0.59 -10.37 3.06
N THR A 52 0.64 -11.63 2.71
CA THR A 52 1.19 -12.66 3.59
C THR A 52 2.69 -12.76 3.34
N PRO A 53 3.57 -12.43 4.33
CA PRO A 53 5.00 -12.48 4.14
C PRO A 53 5.48 -13.85 3.67
N GLY A 54 6.22 -13.86 2.56
CA GLY A 54 6.74 -15.07 1.94
C GLY A 54 5.85 -15.68 0.86
N ARG A 55 4.58 -15.25 0.74
CA ARG A 55 3.65 -15.74 -0.31
C ARG A 55 3.67 -14.84 -1.54
N VAL A 56 3.45 -15.49 -2.68
CA VAL A 56 3.31 -14.83 -4.00
C VAL A 56 2.18 -15.58 -4.74
N PRO A 57 1.28 -14.90 -5.47
CA PRO A 57 0.20 -15.54 -6.21
C PRO A 57 0.69 -16.28 -7.48
N LEU A 58 1.84 -16.95 -7.37
CA LEU A 58 2.48 -17.75 -8.43
C LEU A 58 3.07 -19.01 -7.81
N ARG A 59 2.61 -20.16 -8.26
CA ARG A 59 2.98 -21.47 -7.71
C ARG A 59 4.50 -21.69 -7.73
N GLY A 60 5.07 -22.04 -6.57
CA GLY A 60 6.49 -22.33 -6.40
C GLY A 60 7.39 -21.10 -6.27
N MET A 61 6.91 -19.91 -6.61
CA MET A 61 7.61 -18.65 -6.34
C MET A 61 7.37 -18.21 -4.89
N ARG A 62 8.38 -17.60 -4.31
CA ARG A 62 8.31 -17.08 -2.93
C ARG A 62 8.90 -15.68 -2.86
N GLU A 63 8.41 -14.91 -1.94
CA GLU A 63 9.04 -13.67 -1.52
C GLU A 63 9.94 -13.95 -0.32
N LEU A 64 11.16 -13.41 -0.29
CA LEU A 64 11.96 -13.46 0.92
C LEU A 64 11.35 -12.52 1.95
N LYS A 65 11.07 -13.03 3.16
CA LYS A 65 10.43 -12.23 4.20
C LYS A 65 11.30 -11.05 4.64
N PRO A 66 10.70 -9.92 5.03
CA PRO A 66 11.42 -8.82 5.68
C PRO A 66 12.26 -9.30 6.87
N GLY A 67 13.47 -8.77 7.04
CA GLY A 67 14.36 -9.17 8.14
C GLY A 67 14.92 -10.59 8.04
N HIS A 68 14.91 -11.18 6.81
CA HIS A 68 15.44 -12.53 6.58
C HIS A 68 16.56 -12.52 5.55
N LEU A 69 17.35 -13.58 5.61
CA LEU A 69 18.34 -13.94 4.58
C LEU A 69 18.05 -15.34 4.05
N LEU A 70 18.36 -15.57 2.79
CA LEU A 70 18.29 -16.88 2.14
C LEU A 70 19.70 -17.35 1.83
N ARG A 71 20.05 -18.53 2.32
CA ARG A 71 21.29 -19.24 1.97
C ARG A 71 20.97 -20.37 1.01
N ALA A 72 21.61 -20.37 -0.14
CA ALA A 72 21.56 -21.46 -1.11
C ALA A 72 22.89 -22.21 -1.11
N GLY A 73 22.86 -23.53 -1.02
CA GLY A 73 24.04 -24.37 -1.02
C GLY A 73 23.72 -25.82 -1.34
N ARG A 74 24.73 -26.71 -1.30
CA ARG A 74 24.54 -28.14 -1.60
C ARG A 74 23.54 -28.84 -0.69
N ALA A 75 23.33 -28.33 0.53
CA ALA A 75 22.37 -28.84 1.48
C ALA A 75 20.92 -28.32 1.24
N GLY A 76 20.70 -27.55 0.17
CA GLY A 76 19.42 -26.95 -0.17
C GLY A 76 19.32 -25.46 0.19
N LEU A 77 18.09 -25.00 0.35
CA LEU A 77 17.77 -23.60 0.69
C LEU A 77 17.44 -23.51 2.19
N ARG A 78 18.00 -22.51 2.85
CA ARG A 78 17.70 -22.20 4.26
C ARG A 78 17.41 -20.73 4.39
N GLU A 79 16.20 -20.42 4.88
CA GLU A 79 15.76 -19.07 5.26
C GLU A 79 16.05 -18.85 6.75
N GLU A 80 16.74 -17.75 7.08
CA GLU A 80 17.12 -17.40 8.45
C GLU A 80 16.65 -15.98 8.76
N ARG A 81 15.97 -15.81 9.91
CA ARG A 81 15.57 -14.49 10.41
C ARG A 81 16.72 -13.84 11.15
N TYR A 82 17.17 -12.68 10.71
CA TYR A 82 18.22 -11.89 11.39
C TYR A 82 17.67 -10.70 12.18
N TRP A 83 16.40 -10.32 11.93
CA TRP A 83 15.75 -9.22 12.63
C TRP A 83 14.26 -9.48 12.82
N ALA A 84 13.71 -9.00 13.95
CA ALA A 84 12.28 -8.95 14.23
C ALA A 84 11.99 -7.79 15.18
N LEU A 85 10.75 -7.31 15.17
CA LEU A 85 10.26 -6.39 16.19
C LEU A 85 10.23 -7.08 17.56
N GLU A 86 10.72 -6.39 18.58
CA GLU A 86 10.73 -6.87 19.96
C GLU A 86 9.83 -6.01 20.86
N ALA A 87 9.11 -6.69 21.76
CA ALA A 87 8.36 -6.00 22.79
C ALA A 87 9.28 -5.63 23.97
N ARG A 88 9.31 -4.34 24.27
CA ARG A 88 10.07 -3.79 25.42
C ARG A 88 9.17 -2.83 26.20
N PRO A 89 9.32 -2.75 27.53
CA PRO A 89 8.67 -1.69 28.31
C PRO A 89 9.15 -0.32 27.80
N HIS A 90 8.19 0.61 27.67
CA HIS A 90 8.50 2.01 27.39
C HIS A 90 8.62 2.76 28.72
N THR A 91 9.77 3.31 29.00
CA THR A 91 10.09 3.94 30.30
C THR A 91 10.18 5.45 30.25
N ASP A 92 10.27 6.03 29.06
CA ASP A 92 10.36 7.48 28.88
C ASP A 92 9.02 8.15 29.18
N ASP A 93 9.08 9.34 29.77
CA ASP A 93 7.91 10.20 29.88
C ASP A 93 7.54 10.83 28.53
N LEU A 94 6.40 11.51 28.47
CA LEU A 94 5.92 12.10 27.20
C LEU A 94 6.87 13.16 26.63
N PRO A 95 7.41 14.12 27.41
CA PRO A 95 8.38 15.09 26.89
C PRO A 95 9.62 14.42 26.30
N THR A 96 10.20 13.44 26.99
CA THR A 96 11.36 12.67 26.52
C THR A 96 11.03 11.89 25.26
N THR A 97 9.84 11.26 25.22
CA THR A 97 9.38 10.54 24.03
C THR A 97 9.26 11.45 22.79
N ILE A 98 8.71 12.67 22.96
CA ILE A 98 8.62 13.66 21.88
C ILE A 98 10.00 14.08 21.40
N ALA A 99 10.92 14.36 22.33
CA ALA A 99 12.30 14.75 22.03
C ALA A 99 13.04 13.62 21.28
N THR A 100 12.95 12.39 21.76
CA THR A 100 13.58 11.21 21.11
C THR A 100 13.07 10.99 19.70
N VAL A 101 11.75 11.09 19.48
CA VAL A 101 11.17 10.98 18.11
C VAL A 101 11.73 12.09 17.21
N ARG A 102 11.84 13.31 17.73
CA ARG A 102 12.39 14.43 16.96
C ARG A 102 13.86 14.21 16.63
N GLU A 103 14.68 13.82 17.60
CA GLU A 103 16.11 13.53 17.39
C GLU A 103 16.33 12.40 16.36
N LEU A 104 15.52 11.35 16.43
CA LEU A 104 15.57 10.28 15.43
C LEU A 104 15.26 10.81 14.04
N LEU A 105 14.24 11.63 13.87
CA LEU A 105 13.88 12.19 12.56
C LEU A 105 14.94 13.19 12.06
N ASP A 106 15.52 14.00 12.94
CA ASP A 106 16.64 14.93 12.64
C ASP A 106 17.91 14.18 12.19
N ASP A 107 18.13 12.92 12.62
CA ASP A 107 19.24 12.07 12.16
C ASP A 107 18.87 11.26 10.89
N ILE A 108 17.66 10.72 10.83
CA ILE A 108 17.23 9.82 9.74
C ILE A 108 17.13 10.56 8.40
N VAL A 109 16.47 11.73 8.38
CA VAL A 109 16.22 12.43 7.12
C VAL A 109 17.53 12.85 6.44
N PRO A 110 18.51 13.47 7.12
CA PRO A 110 19.80 13.77 6.51
C PRO A 110 20.53 12.53 5.97
N ARG A 111 20.51 11.40 6.70
CA ARG A 111 21.12 10.15 6.23
C ARG A 111 20.46 9.64 4.94
N GLN A 112 19.15 9.76 4.83
CA GLN A 112 18.44 9.36 3.61
C GLN A 112 18.53 10.39 2.47
N MET A 113 19.07 11.57 2.74
CA MET A 113 19.38 12.56 1.69
C MET A 113 20.74 12.34 1.03
N VAL A 114 21.60 11.50 1.58
CA VAL A 114 22.92 11.19 0.97
C VAL A 114 22.69 10.52 -0.39
N ALA A 115 23.06 11.22 -1.47
CA ALA A 115 22.91 10.74 -2.84
C ALA A 115 23.90 11.47 -3.76
N ASP A 116 24.45 10.75 -4.73
CA ASP A 116 25.31 11.31 -5.79
C ASP A 116 24.50 11.83 -7.00
N VAL A 117 23.18 11.81 -6.88
CA VAL A 117 22.22 12.20 -7.93
C VAL A 117 21.20 13.19 -7.38
N PRO A 118 20.49 13.93 -8.23
CA PRO A 118 19.43 14.85 -7.78
C PRO A 118 18.37 14.13 -6.94
N LEU A 119 17.98 14.76 -5.83
CA LEU A 119 17.02 14.26 -4.86
C LEU A 119 15.94 15.32 -4.62
N VAL A 120 14.68 14.86 -4.56
CA VAL A 120 13.48 15.66 -4.31
C VAL A 120 12.65 15.09 -3.16
N ALA A 121 11.57 15.77 -2.75
CA ALA A 121 10.60 15.25 -1.81
C ALA A 121 9.19 15.26 -2.41
N LEU A 122 8.39 14.24 -2.08
CA LEU A 122 6.96 14.19 -2.39
C LEU A 122 6.20 14.96 -1.30
N LEU A 123 5.36 15.91 -1.68
CA LEU A 123 4.69 16.82 -0.75
C LEU A 123 3.18 16.91 -1.04
N SER A 124 2.36 16.16 -0.29
CA SER A 124 0.90 16.23 -0.36
C SER A 124 0.28 17.27 0.59
N GLY A 125 1.09 17.94 1.41
CA GLY A 125 0.58 18.81 2.48
C GLY A 125 -0.06 18.06 3.65
N GLY A 126 0.04 16.72 3.71
CA GLY A 126 -0.23 15.91 4.89
C GLY A 126 0.91 16.02 5.91
N LEU A 127 0.63 15.72 7.18
CA LEU A 127 1.60 15.82 8.28
C LEU A 127 2.93 15.13 7.95
N ASP A 128 2.88 13.93 7.41
CA ASP A 128 4.01 13.03 7.19
C ASP A 128 4.97 13.59 6.12
N SER A 129 4.46 13.83 4.92
CA SER A 129 5.24 14.40 3.81
C SER A 129 5.77 15.78 4.14
N SER A 130 4.98 16.57 4.88
CA SER A 130 5.38 17.91 5.32
C SER A 130 6.53 17.87 6.31
N THR A 131 6.50 16.93 7.27
CA THR A 131 7.59 16.74 8.25
C THR A 131 8.90 16.37 7.54
N VAL A 132 8.85 15.38 6.63
CA VAL A 132 10.03 14.98 5.83
C VAL A 132 10.55 16.15 5.00
N THR A 133 9.66 16.88 4.34
CA THR A 133 10.03 18.04 3.50
C THR A 133 10.67 19.15 4.34
N ALA A 134 10.12 19.47 5.51
CA ALA A 134 10.67 20.53 6.36
C ALA A 134 12.08 20.19 6.86
N LEU A 135 12.30 18.94 7.27
CA LEU A 135 13.62 18.46 7.70
C LEU A 135 14.61 18.44 6.51
N ALA A 136 14.17 17.95 5.35
CA ALA A 136 15.01 17.95 4.15
C ALA A 136 15.37 19.37 3.68
N GLN A 137 14.42 20.32 3.78
CA GLN A 137 14.69 21.72 3.44
C GLN A 137 15.70 22.36 4.41
N ARG A 138 15.66 22.01 5.71
CA ARG A 138 16.68 22.48 6.67
C ARG A 138 18.10 22.06 6.28
N VAL A 139 18.26 20.80 5.82
CA VAL A 139 19.54 20.30 5.32
C VAL A 139 19.98 21.09 4.08
N ARG A 140 19.10 21.25 3.09
CA ARG A 140 19.42 22.01 1.88
C ARG A 140 19.69 23.48 2.14
N ALA A 141 18.97 24.10 3.04
CA ALA A 141 19.18 25.51 3.42
C ALA A 141 20.57 25.73 4.08
N ALA A 142 21.04 24.78 4.89
CA ALA A 142 22.40 24.83 5.45
C ALA A 142 23.50 24.78 4.36
N GLU A 143 23.19 24.18 3.19
CA GLU A 143 24.06 24.14 2.00
C GLU A 143 23.80 25.33 1.04
N GLY A 144 22.95 26.30 1.43
CA GLY A 144 22.56 27.45 0.60
C GLY A 144 21.57 27.11 -0.54
N GLY A 145 20.96 25.92 -0.49
CA GLY A 145 20.05 25.42 -1.53
C GLY A 145 18.59 25.33 -1.10
N ARG A 146 17.77 24.84 -2.00
CA ARG A 146 16.33 24.53 -1.78
C ARG A 146 16.04 23.13 -2.28
N ILE A 147 15.15 22.40 -1.57
CA ILE A 147 14.65 21.13 -2.06
C ILE A 147 13.49 21.36 -3.04
N SER A 148 13.49 20.64 -4.16
CA SER A 148 12.33 20.58 -5.04
C SER A 148 11.30 19.62 -4.47
N THR A 149 10.02 20.02 -4.51
CA THR A 149 8.90 19.20 -3.98
C THR A 149 7.85 18.99 -5.05
N PHE A 150 7.23 17.81 -5.05
CA PHE A 150 6.24 17.42 -6.06
C PHE A 150 4.97 16.90 -5.42
N ALA A 151 3.82 17.30 -5.97
CA ALA A 151 2.50 16.79 -5.66
C ALA A 151 1.74 16.43 -6.94
N VAL A 152 0.78 15.51 -6.85
CA VAL A 152 -0.18 15.24 -7.91
C VAL A 152 -1.50 15.98 -7.63
N ASP A 153 -2.14 16.43 -8.68
CA ASP A 153 -3.52 16.94 -8.66
C ASP A 153 -4.24 16.49 -9.94
N PHE A 154 -5.55 16.66 -10.01
CA PHE A 154 -6.35 16.28 -11.15
C PHE A 154 -7.04 17.49 -11.77
N THR A 155 -7.23 17.47 -13.09
CA THR A 155 -7.91 18.54 -13.82
C THR A 155 -9.30 18.79 -13.23
N GLY A 156 -9.58 20.04 -12.86
CA GLY A 156 -10.85 20.45 -12.25
C GLY A 156 -11.06 20.00 -10.80
N HIS A 157 -10.07 19.37 -10.16
CA HIS A 157 -10.20 18.88 -8.79
C HIS A 157 -10.40 20.01 -7.78
N SER A 158 -9.68 21.11 -7.94
CA SER A 158 -9.81 22.27 -7.04
C SER A 158 -11.20 22.90 -7.03
N GLU A 159 -11.89 22.91 -8.19
CA GLU A 159 -13.22 23.50 -8.36
C GLU A 159 -14.35 22.52 -7.98
N ASN A 160 -14.12 21.21 -8.18
CA ASN A 160 -15.14 20.18 -8.07
C ASN A 160 -14.94 19.24 -6.88
N PHE A 161 -13.93 19.49 -6.03
CA PHE A 161 -13.61 18.64 -4.89
C PHE A 161 -14.81 18.42 -3.98
N ARG A 162 -15.11 17.16 -3.72
CA ARG A 162 -16.10 16.74 -2.73
C ARG A 162 -15.40 15.96 -1.63
N GLY A 163 -15.41 16.51 -0.42
CA GLY A 163 -14.86 15.84 0.74
C GLY A 163 -15.63 14.56 1.06
N ASP A 164 -14.90 13.51 1.41
CA ASP A 164 -15.43 12.25 1.91
C ASP A 164 -14.76 11.89 3.27
N PRO A 165 -15.21 10.84 3.97
CA PRO A 165 -14.63 10.47 5.26
C PRO A 165 -13.14 10.07 5.20
N ILE A 166 -12.61 9.71 4.02
CA ILE A 166 -11.22 9.32 3.83
C ILE A 166 -10.39 10.50 3.33
N ARG A 167 -11.02 11.42 2.57
CA ARG A 167 -10.42 12.64 2.00
C ARG A 167 -11.27 13.86 2.36
N PRO A 168 -11.23 14.34 3.62
CA PRO A 168 -12.06 15.46 4.04
C PRO A 168 -11.66 16.79 3.40
N THR A 169 -10.42 16.90 2.91
CA THR A 169 -9.89 18.14 2.32
C THR A 169 -8.96 17.83 1.14
N ALA A 170 -8.95 18.73 0.13
CA ALA A 170 -8.00 18.64 -0.99
C ALA A 170 -6.55 18.92 -0.52
N ASP A 171 -5.58 18.32 -1.18
CA ASP A 171 -4.14 18.39 -0.83
C ASP A 171 -3.49 19.71 -1.25
N GLY A 172 -3.81 20.21 -2.43
CA GLY A 172 -3.11 21.33 -3.07
C GLY A 172 -2.92 22.57 -2.19
N PRO A 173 -3.95 23.10 -1.50
CA PRO A 173 -3.79 24.26 -0.61
C PRO A 173 -2.78 24.02 0.52
N TYR A 174 -2.76 22.83 1.10
CA TYR A 174 -1.84 22.49 2.19
C TYR A 174 -0.41 22.28 1.69
N ALA A 175 -0.24 21.64 0.52
CA ALA A 175 1.08 21.48 -0.10
C ALA A 175 1.73 22.83 -0.38
N ARG A 176 0.98 23.79 -0.95
CA ARG A 176 1.46 25.16 -1.17
C ARG A 176 1.81 25.86 0.13
N ALA A 177 0.95 25.78 1.14
CA ALA A 177 1.21 26.42 2.43
C ALA A 177 2.50 25.88 3.11
N VAL A 178 2.77 24.57 3.01
CA VAL A 178 4.03 24.00 3.49
C VAL A 178 5.20 24.50 2.67
N ALA A 179 5.11 24.45 1.35
CA ALA A 179 6.19 24.88 0.44
C ALA A 179 6.60 26.35 0.69
N GLU A 180 5.63 27.24 0.87
CA GLU A 180 5.86 28.63 1.24
C GLU A 180 6.51 28.76 2.62
N HIS A 181 5.98 28.03 3.61
CA HIS A 181 6.47 28.07 4.99
C HIS A 181 7.94 27.63 5.12
N VAL A 182 8.30 26.52 4.46
CA VAL A 182 9.66 25.95 4.53
C VAL A 182 10.60 26.54 3.47
N GLY A 183 10.08 27.23 2.46
CA GLY A 183 10.86 27.81 1.36
C GLY A 183 11.30 26.79 0.31
N SER A 184 10.58 25.68 0.10
CA SER A 184 10.88 24.68 -0.95
C SER A 184 10.44 25.15 -2.35
N ALA A 185 11.02 24.56 -3.40
CA ALA A 185 10.60 24.78 -4.79
C ALA A 185 9.50 23.76 -5.14
N HIS A 186 8.23 24.19 -5.12
CA HIS A 186 7.09 23.29 -5.27
C HIS A 186 6.57 23.19 -6.71
N HIS A 187 6.29 21.95 -7.15
CA HIS A 187 5.73 21.63 -8.45
C HIS A 187 4.47 20.76 -8.28
N THR A 188 3.38 21.14 -8.94
CA THR A 188 2.16 20.34 -9.00
C THR A 188 2.05 19.70 -10.37
N ILE A 189 1.92 18.39 -10.41
CA ILE A 189 1.70 17.57 -11.61
C ILE A 189 0.20 17.35 -11.75
N THR A 190 -0.42 17.98 -12.75
CA THR A 190 -1.86 17.86 -13.00
C THR A 190 -2.11 16.76 -14.01
N LEU A 191 -2.92 15.78 -13.63
CA LEU A 191 -3.32 14.64 -14.46
C LEU A 191 -4.77 14.79 -14.89
N ASP A 192 -5.08 14.32 -16.09
CA ASP A 192 -6.44 14.24 -16.60
C ASP A 192 -6.93 12.79 -16.69
N ARG A 193 -8.24 12.63 -16.92
CA ARG A 193 -8.87 11.33 -17.09
C ARG A 193 -8.26 10.54 -18.24
N ALA A 194 -7.93 11.17 -19.37
CA ALA A 194 -7.41 10.49 -20.54
C ALA A 194 -6.09 9.77 -20.21
N ARG A 195 -5.22 10.41 -19.43
CA ARG A 195 -3.99 9.80 -18.94
C ARG A 195 -4.23 8.58 -18.05
N LEU A 196 -5.22 8.65 -17.17
CA LEU A 196 -5.53 7.56 -16.24
C LEU A 196 -6.19 6.36 -16.91
N LEU A 197 -6.89 6.60 -18.02
CA LEU A 197 -7.56 5.56 -18.83
C LEU A 197 -6.73 5.08 -20.03
N ASP A 198 -5.57 5.67 -20.27
CA ASP A 198 -4.70 5.28 -21.38
C ASP A 198 -4.30 3.79 -21.25
N PRO A 199 -4.68 2.94 -22.22
CA PRO A 199 -4.39 1.50 -22.15
C PRO A 199 -2.89 1.21 -22.08
N ALA A 200 -2.04 2.01 -22.72
CA ALA A 200 -0.59 1.81 -22.68
C ALA A 200 -0.03 2.11 -21.28
N VAL A 201 -0.50 3.19 -20.63
CA VAL A 201 -0.13 3.52 -19.26
C VAL A 201 -0.62 2.46 -18.28
N ARG A 202 -1.87 2.01 -18.42
CA ARG A 202 -2.43 0.95 -17.55
C ARG A 202 -1.69 -0.37 -17.73
N ARG A 203 -1.27 -0.71 -18.93
CA ARG A 203 -0.42 -1.86 -19.20
C ARG A 203 0.95 -1.73 -18.54
N THR A 204 1.61 -0.57 -18.65
CA THR A 204 2.88 -0.31 -17.95
C THR A 204 2.75 -0.47 -16.44
N VAL A 205 1.67 0.02 -15.85
CA VAL A 205 1.37 -0.15 -14.42
C VAL A 205 1.14 -1.61 -14.05
N LEU A 206 0.45 -2.39 -14.90
CA LEU A 206 0.29 -3.83 -14.71
C LEU A 206 1.66 -4.54 -14.72
N GLU A 207 2.50 -4.22 -15.71
CA GLU A 207 3.84 -4.78 -15.85
C GLU A 207 4.81 -4.30 -14.75
N ALA A 208 4.58 -3.13 -14.17
CA ALA A 208 5.33 -2.67 -13.00
C ALA A 208 4.97 -3.47 -11.74
N TRP A 209 3.69 -3.78 -11.55
CA TRP A 209 3.25 -4.59 -10.42
C TRP A 209 3.70 -6.05 -10.50
N ASP A 210 3.67 -6.67 -11.67
CA ASP A 210 3.89 -8.11 -11.91
C ASP A 210 2.91 -9.04 -11.17
N LEU A 211 2.06 -8.51 -10.32
CA LEU A 211 1.16 -9.20 -9.40
C LEU A 211 -0.25 -8.63 -9.53
N PRO A 212 -1.30 -9.41 -9.20
CA PRO A 212 -2.69 -8.97 -9.32
C PRO A 212 -3.14 -8.01 -8.19
N PHE A 213 -2.21 -7.27 -7.59
CA PHE A 213 -2.52 -6.21 -6.63
C PHE A 213 -2.80 -4.89 -7.34
N ASN A 214 -3.69 -4.08 -6.76
CA ASN A 214 -4.08 -2.81 -7.35
C ASN A 214 -4.76 -1.89 -6.31
N PHE A 215 -4.48 -0.58 -6.43
CA PHE A 215 -5.16 0.49 -5.71
C PHE A 215 -5.88 1.44 -6.66
N ALA A 216 -6.48 0.92 -7.70
CA ALA A 216 -7.28 1.67 -8.68
C ALA A 216 -6.48 2.79 -9.37
N ASP A 217 -7.10 3.96 -9.55
CA ASP A 217 -6.50 5.15 -10.12
C ASP A 217 -5.25 5.63 -9.36
N LEU A 218 -5.10 5.22 -8.08
CA LEU A 218 -3.95 5.61 -7.26
C LEU A 218 -2.63 5.06 -7.79
N ASP A 219 -2.62 3.87 -8.38
CA ASP A 219 -1.41 3.28 -8.97
C ASP A 219 -1.02 4.00 -10.25
N VAL A 220 -2.00 4.26 -11.11
CA VAL A 220 -1.78 4.94 -12.39
C VAL A 220 -1.32 6.37 -12.16
N SER A 221 -1.96 7.11 -11.25
CA SER A 221 -1.59 8.49 -10.93
C SER A 221 -0.22 8.56 -10.25
N LEU A 222 0.13 7.59 -9.38
CA LEU A 222 1.44 7.53 -8.77
C LEU A 222 2.54 7.25 -9.80
N HIS A 223 2.30 6.33 -10.74
CA HIS A 223 3.22 6.05 -11.85
C HIS A 223 3.44 7.30 -12.70
N GLN A 224 2.38 8.03 -13.06
CA GLN A 224 2.50 9.27 -13.84
C GLN A 224 3.20 10.40 -13.06
N LEU A 225 2.93 10.53 -11.76
CA LEU A 225 3.69 11.44 -10.89
C LEU A 225 5.19 11.10 -10.93
N PHE A 226 5.54 9.83 -10.79
CA PHE A 226 6.93 9.39 -10.77
C PHE A 226 7.63 9.55 -12.12
N ALA A 227 6.91 9.36 -13.24
CA ALA A 227 7.42 9.67 -14.57
C ALA A 227 7.81 11.15 -14.68
N ALA A 228 6.95 12.05 -14.23
CA ALA A 228 7.24 13.48 -14.22
C ALA A 228 8.38 13.86 -13.25
N VAL A 229 8.41 13.28 -12.05
CA VAL A 229 9.49 13.50 -11.08
C VAL A 229 10.84 13.02 -11.62
N ARG A 230 10.85 11.93 -12.37
CA ARG A 230 12.09 11.35 -12.96
C ARG A 230 12.78 12.29 -13.94
N GLU A 231 12.06 13.19 -14.56
CA GLU A 231 12.65 14.25 -15.41
C GLU A 231 13.54 15.22 -14.61
N HIS A 232 13.35 15.28 -13.29
CA HIS A 232 14.04 16.23 -12.40
C HIS A 232 15.01 15.55 -11.42
N ALA A 233 14.75 14.30 -11.04
CA ALA A 233 15.51 13.59 -10.01
C ALA A 233 15.50 12.09 -10.20
N THR A 234 16.46 11.42 -9.54
CA THR A 234 16.56 9.95 -9.50
C THR A 234 16.13 9.39 -8.15
N VAL A 235 16.05 10.24 -7.12
CA VAL A 235 15.66 9.88 -5.76
C VAL A 235 14.54 10.80 -5.27
N ALA A 236 13.52 10.21 -4.61
CA ALA A 236 12.43 10.95 -3.99
C ALA A 236 12.21 10.52 -2.53
N LEU A 237 12.21 11.47 -1.59
CA LEU A 237 11.80 11.23 -0.21
C LEU A 237 10.27 11.17 -0.12
N SER A 238 9.75 10.22 0.64
CA SER A 238 8.30 10.00 0.86
C SER A 238 7.95 9.93 2.33
N GLY A 239 6.76 10.39 2.68
CA GLY A 239 6.18 10.27 4.03
C GLY A 239 5.57 8.90 4.35
N GLU A 240 5.75 7.89 3.49
CA GLU A 240 5.21 6.54 3.71
C GLU A 240 5.78 5.90 4.98
N GLY A 241 4.98 5.10 5.68
CA GLY A 241 5.35 4.46 6.95
C GLY A 241 4.88 5.24 8.18
N ALA A 242 4.63 6.55 8.09
CA ALA A 242 4.22 7.35 9.24
C ALA A 242 2.86 6.93 9.81
N ASP A 243 1.88 6.63 8.97
CA ASP A 243 0.56 6.20 9.42
C ASP A 243 0.62 4.87 10.17
N GLU A 244 1.51 3.97 9.76
CA GLU A 244 1.72 2.66 10.35
C GLU A 244 2.36 2.75 11.72
N VAL A 245 3.38 3.58 11.85
CA VAL A 245 4.16 3.66 13.11
C VAL A 245 3.52 4.57 14.16
N PHE A 246 2.80 5.62 13.73
CA PHE A 246 2.13 6.56 14.65
C PHE A 246 0.63 6.31 14.82
N GLY A 247 0.03 5.38 14.06
CA GLY A 247 -1.39 5.07 14.14
C GLY A 247 -2.29 6.11 13.47
N GLY A 248 -2.03 6.44 12.21
CA GLY A 248 -2.73 7.47 11.45
C GLY A 248 -4.01 7.02 10.74
N TYR A 249 -4.26 5.72 10.63
CA TYR A 249 -5.41 5.20 9.90
C TYR A 249 -6.70 5.20 10.73
N LEU A 250 -7.84 5.29 10.03
CA LEU A 250 -9.17 5.29 10.65
C LEU A 250 -9.43 4.06 11.51
N TRP A 251 -8.92 2.89 11.16
CA TRP A 251 -9.13 1.67 11.97
C TRP A 251 -8.48 1.69 13.35
N PHE A 252 -7.59 2.63 13.62
CA PHE A 252 -7.09 2.86 14.96
C PHE A 252 -8.07 3.65 15.86
N SER A 253 -9.02 4.39 15.26
CA SER A 253 -10.02 5.20 15.96
C SER A 253 -11.45 4.66 15.83
N ASP A 254 -11.75 3.95 14.76
CA ASP A 254 -13.07 3.36 14.51
C ASP A 254 -13.38 2.24 15.53
N PRO A 255 -14.48 2.32 16.31
CA PRO A 255 -14.78 1.35 17.36
C PRO A 255 -15.00 -0.07 16.83
N VAL A 256 -15.57 -0.21 15.64
CA VAL A 256 -15.90 -1.51 15.04
C VAL A 256 -14.63 -2.18 14.55
N ALA A 257 -13.83 -1.50 13.73
CA ALA A 257 -12.55 -2.02 13.26
C ALA A 257 -11.58 -2.36 14.41
N ARG A 258 -11.64 -1.58 15.51
CA ARG A 258 -10.85 -1.84 16.72
C ARG A 258 -11.29 -3.08 17.47
N ALA A 259 -12.59 -3.37 17.52
CA ALA A 259 -13.13 -4.51 18.24
C ALA A 259 -13.09 -5.81 17.42
N ALA A 260 -13.03 -5.73 16.11
CA ALA A 260 -13.12 -6.86 15.20
C ALA A 260 -11.95 -7.84 15.35
N GLU A 261 -12.24 -9.13 15.38
CA GLU A 261 -11.24 -10.22 15.40
C GLU A 261 -10.83 -10.60 13.97
N THR A 262 -10.47 -9.57 13.18
CA THR A 262 -9.99 -9.70 11.80
C THR A 262 -9.05 -8.54 11.46
N PHE A 263 -8.56 -8.51 10.21
CA PHE A 263 -7.74 -7.40 9.71
C PHE A 263 -8.55 -6.11 9.70
N PRO A 264 -8.11 -5.04 10.36
CA PRO A 264 -8.96 -3.87 10.63
C PRO A 264 -9.38 -3.12 9.36
N TRP A 265 -8.57 -3.14 8.29
CA TRP A 265 -8.94 -2.54 7.00
C TRP A 265 -10.00 -3.33 6.25
N LEU A 266 -10.05 -4.66 6.40
CA LEU A 266 -11.10 -5.49 5.82
C LEU A 266 -12.44 -5.23 6.51
N GLU A 267 -12.44 -5.16 7.83
CA GLU A 267 -13.64 -4.83 8.60
C GLU A 267 -14.18 -3.43 8.26
N LEU A 268 -13.28 -2.44 8.21
CA LEU A 268 -13.64 -1.09 7.82
C LEU A 268 -14.18 -1.03 6.38
N GLY A 269 -13.58 -1.80 5.46
CA GLY A 269 -14.04 -1.93 4.08
C GLY A 269 -15.42 -2.58 3.98
N ALA A 270 -15.62 -3.71 4.68
CA ALA A 270 -16.90 -4.43 4.70
C ALA A 270 -18.05 -3.55 5.20
N HIS A 271 -17.82 -2.79 6.28
CA HIS A 271 -18.79 -1.79 6.78
C HIS A 271 -19.15 -0.70 5.78
N ARG A 272 -18.28 -0.47 4.80
CA ARG A 272 -18.44 0.55 3.75
C ARG A 272 -18.81 -0.04 2.39
N GLY A 273 -19.21 -1.31 2.37
CA GLY A 273 -19.69 -2.00 1.18
C GLY A 273 -18.61 -2.61 0.29
N LEU A 274 -17.36 -2.72 0.77
CA LEU A 274 -16.33 -3.50 0.09
C LEU A 274 -16.47 -4.98 0.47
N ASP A 275 -17.08 -5.75 -0.40
CA ASP A 275 -17.03 -7.22 -0.32
C ASP A 275 -16.25 -7.74 -1.54
N PRO A 276 -15.01 -8.22 -1.36
CA PRO A 276 -14.21 -8.75 -2.47
C PRO A 276 -14.87 -9.90 -3.22
N ARG A 277 -15.85 -10.57 -2.57
CA ARG A 277 -16.58 -11.71 -3.14
C ARG A 277 -17.75 -11.30 -4.01
N ALA A 278 -18.22 -10.04 -3.90
CA ALA A 278 -19.50 -9.59 -4.45
C ALA A 278 -19.64 -9.72 -5.96
N LEU A 279 -18.52 -9.78 -6.70
CA LEU A 279 -18.50 -9.92 -8.16
C LEU A 279 -18.24 -11.35 -8.63
N PHE A 280 -17.95 -12.28 -7.74
CA PHE A 280 -17.61 -13.66 -8.09
C PHE A 280 -18.78 -14.60 -7.85
N ARG A 281 -18.85 -15.68 -8.65
CA ARG A 281 -19.84 -16.73 -8.49
C ARG A 281 -19.70 -17.40 -7.12
N PRO A 282 -20.83 -17.74 -6.43
CA PRO A 282 -20.79 -18.40 -5.12
C PRO A 282 -19.88 -19.65 -5.12
N ARG A 283 -20.01 -20.52 -6.12
CA ARG A 283 -19.17 -21.73 -6.26
C ARG A 283 -17.67 -21.45 -6.29
N PHE A 284 -17.23 -20.33 -6.87
CA PHE A 284 -15.83 -19.94 -6.91
C PHE A 284 -15.37 -19.49 -5.51
N VAL A 285 -16.18 -18.70 -4.84
CA VAL A 285 -15.89 -18.19 -3.49
C VAL A 285 -15.89 -19.32 -2.43
N GLU A 286 -16.88 -20.21 -2.51
CA GLU A 286 -17.01 -21.36 -1.61
C GLU A 286 -15.83 -22.33 -1.77
N GLY A 287 -15.39 -22.57 -3.00
CA GLY A 287 -14.24 -23.43 -3.29
C GLY A 287 -12.90 -22.91 -2.76
N ILE A 288 -12.78 -21.58 -2.55
CA ILE A 288 -11.55 -20.96 -2.02
C ILE A 288 -11.57 -20.91 -0.48
N ASP A 289 -12.75 -20.96 0.15
CA ASP A 289 -12.96 -20.76 1.59
C ASP A 289 -12.21 -19.54 2.17
N LEU A 290 -12.45 -18.39 1.53
CA LEU A 290 -11.79 -17.12 1.91
C LEU A 290 -11.98 -16.77 3.40
N ALA A 291 -13.10 -17.20 4.01
CA ALA A 291 -13.39 -16.90 5.41
C ALA A 291 -12.42 -17.65 6.35
N THR A 292 -12.25 -18.96 6.15
CA THR A 292 -11.26 -19.74 6.92
C THR A 292 -9.85 -19.25 6.65
N TYR A 293 -9.48 -18.99 5.39
CA TYR A 293 -8.19 -18.43 5.04
C TYR A 293 -7.88 -17.12 5.78
N GLN A 294 -8.84 -16.19 5.79
CA GLN A 294 -8.71 -14.90 6.49
C GLN A 294 -8.57 -15.10 8.01
N ALA A 295 -9.37 -16.00 8.61
CA ALA A 295 -9.34 -16.28 10.04
C ALA A 295 -8.00 -16.92 10.45
N ASP A 296 -7.49 -17.88 9.69
CA ASP A 296 -6.20 -18.52 9.93
C ASP A 296 -5.03 -17.56 9.85
N LEU A 297 -5.03 -16.69 8.83
CA LEU A 297 -3.99 -15.65 8.69
C LEU A 297 -4.04 -14.64 9.83
N TYR A 298 -5.24 -14.25 10.26
CA TYR A 298 -5.39 -13.33 11.38
C TYR A 298 -4.94 -13.97 12.69
N GLY A 299 -5.39 -15.19 12.99
CA GLY A 299 -4.99 -15.96 14.17
C GLY A 299 -3.47 -16.19 14.21
N GLY A 300 -2.89 -16.65 13.10
CA GLY A 300 -1.44 -16.81 12.95
C GLY A 300 -0.68 -15.50 13.07
N GLY A 301 -1.19 -14.42 12.48
CA GLY A 301 -0.62 -13.08 12.58
C GLY A 301 -0.67 -12.53 14.01
N GLY A 302 -1.79 -12.72 14.70
CA GLY A 302 -1.95 -12.32 16.10
C GLY A 302 -1.05 -13.10 17.06
N ALA A 303 -0.83 -14.38 16.81
CA ALA A 303 0.00 -15.25 17.64
C ALA A 303 1.50 -14.89 17.63
N VAL A 304 1.98 -14.22 16.56
CA VAL A 304 3.40 -13.80 16.46
C VAL A 304 3.65 -12.38 16.96
N VAL A 305 2.63 -11.68 17.44
CA VAL A 305 2.83 -10.34 18.05
C VAL A 305 3.66 -10.48 19.31
N PRO A 306 4.82 -9.82 19.41
CA PRO A 306 5.66 -9.92 20.60
C PRO A 306 4.88 -9.55 21.87
N PRO A 307 4.77 -10.45 22.86
CA PRO A 307 4.00 -10.19 24.08
C PRO A 307 4.68 -9.15 24.96
N LEU A 308 3.88 -8.31 25.60
CA LEU A 308 4.35 -7.41 26.65
C LEU A 308 3.56 -7.68 27.92
N VAL A 309 4.25 -8.12 28.97
CA VAL A 309 3.64 -8.46 30.25
C VAL A 309 3.21 -7.19 31.00
N GLY A 310 2.11 -7.28 31.76
CA GLY A 310 1.65 -6.18 32.64
C GLY A 310 0.85 -5.08 31.96
N VAL A 311 0.58 -5.19 30.65
CA VAL A 311 -0.24 -4.18 29.94
C VAL A 311 -1.72 -4.54 29.92
N GLY A 312 -2.60 -3.52 29.98
CA GLY A 312 -4.04 -3.68 29.90
C GLY A 312 -4.54 -4.20 28.55
N ALA A 313 -5.77 -4.70 28.51
CA ALA A 313 -6.37 -5.28 27.28
C ALA A 313 -6.34 -4.31 26.08
N TRP A 314 -6.63 -3.04 26.32
CA TRP A 314 -6.60 -2.00 25.29
C TRP A 314 -5.21 -1.84 24.67
N GLN A 315 -4.18 -1.77 25.49
CA GLN A 315 -2.81 -1.62 24.98
C GLN A 315 -2.34 -2.88 24.24
N ARG A 316 -2.75 -4.08 24.69
CA ARG A 316 -2.52 -5.30 23.92
C ARG A 316 -3.18 -5.22 22.55
N ARG A 317 -4.43 -4.79 22.49
CA ARG A 317 -5.18 -4.68 21.24
C ARG A 317 -4.51 -3.69 20.25
N THR A 318 -4.14 -2.50 20.71
CA THR A 318 -3.46 -1.52 19.85
C THR A 318 -2.11 -2.00 19.34
N ARG A 319 -1.39 -2.82 20.13
CA ARG A 319 -0.15 -3.47 19.67
C ARG A 319 -0.42 -4.49 18.55
N VAL A 320 -1.47 -5.30 18.67
CA VAL A 320 -1.87 -6.24 17.60
C VAL A 320 -2.20 -5.46 16.32
N LEU A 321 -3.02 -4.42 16.42
CA LEU A 321 -3.37 -3.56 15.28
C LEU A 321 -2.10 -2.96 14.65
N GLY A 322 -1.21 -2.37 15.44
CA GLY A 322 0.05 -1.80 14.97
C GLY A 322 0.95 -2.84 14.30
N TYR A 323 1.08 -4.02 14.90
CA TYR A 323 1.90 -5.10 14.32
C TYR A 323 1.34 -5.60 12.97
N LEU A 324 0.03 -5.83 12.89
CA LEU A 324 -0.62 -6.24 11.65
C LEU A 324 -0.50 -5.14 10.57
N THR A 325 -0.66 -3.88 10.95
CA THR A 325 -0.48 -2.76 10.04
C THR A 325 0.95 -2.70 9.50
N LEU A 326 1.96 -2.86 10.35
CA LEU A 326 3.38 -2.88 9.94
C LEU A 326 3.76 -4.11 9.10
N THR A 327 3.16 -5.27 9.37
CA THR A 327 3.63 -6.54 8.76
C THR A 327 2.73 -7.07 7.65
N ARG A 328 1.53 -6.52 7.46
CA ARG A 328 0.55 -6.96 6.44
C ARG A 328 0.08 -5.83 5.51
N TRP A 329 -0.08 -4.62 6.04
CA TRP A 329 -0.54 -3.47 5.27
C TRP A 329 0.62 -2.66 4.67
N LEU A 330 1.58 -2.23 5.49
CA LEU A 330 2.75 -1.46 5.03
C LEU A 330 3.48 -2.12 3.85
N PRO A 331 3.73 -3.45 3.81
CA PRO A 331 4.38 -4.09 2.68
C PRO A 331 3.70 -3.85 1.34
N ILE A 332 2.36 -3.75 1.30
CA ILE A 332 1.62 -3.45 0.06
C ILE A 332 1.94 -2.03 -0.43
N LEU A 333 2.01 -1.07 0.50
CA LEU A 333 2.29 0.33 0.17
C LEU A 333 3.75 0.54 -0.24
N LEU A 334 4.68 -0.16 0.41
CA LEU A 334 6.10 -0.15 0.04
C LEU A 334 6.32 -0.75 -1.36
N ASP A 335 5.72 -1.91 -1.64
CA ASP A 335 5.74 -2.52 -2.96
C ASP A 335 5.17 -1.58 -4.03
N LYS A 336 3.99 -1.00 -3.79
CA LYS A 336 3.39 -0.02 -4.69
C LYS A 336 4.36 1.13 -4.99
N LYS A 337 4.94 1.71 -3.95
CA LYS A 337 5.86 2.83 -4.07
C LYS A 337 7.12 2.45 -4.86
N ASP A 338 7.74 1.33 -4.52
CA ASP A 338 8.96 0.85 -5.16
C ASP A 338 8.72 0.50 -6.63
N ARG A 339 7.66 -0.25 -6.92
CA ARG A 339 7.36 -0.69 -8.29
C ARG A 339 7.00 0.44 -9.23
N MET A 340 6.13 1.36 -8.79
CA MET A 340 5.79 2.54 -9.60
C MET A 340 7.00 3.47 -9.79
N GLY A 341 7.87 3.55 -8.77
CA GLY A 341 9.11 4.32 -8.83
C GLY A 341 10.12 3.67 -9.76
N MET A 342 10.46 2.41 -9.54
CA MET A 342 11.50 1.72 -10.29
C MET A 342 11.14 1.49 -11.76
N ALA A 343 9.84 1.34 -12.09
CA ALA A 343 9.38 1.33 -13.49
C ALA A 343 9.73 2.62 -14.24
N ASN A 344 9.94 3.71 -13.53
CA ASN A 344 10.38 5.00 -14.05
C ASN A 344 11.87 5.30 -13.78
N GLY A 345 12.61 4.40 -13.13
CA GLY A 345 13.98 4.64 -12.70
C GLY A 345 14.11 5.67 -11.57
N LEU A 346 13.07 5.81 -10.72
CA LEU A 346 13.02 6.69 -9.55
C LEU A 346 13.09 5.86 -8.27
N GLU A 347 14.12 6.08 -7.44
CA GLU A 347 14.24 5.45 -6.14
C GLU A 347 13.38 6.18 -5.09
N GLY A 348 12.39 5.50 -4.51
CA GLY A 348 11.64 5.99 -3.36
C GLY A 348 12.37 5.69 -2.05
N ARG A 349 12.60 6.71 -1.20
CA ARG A 349 13.13 6.57 0.16
C ARG A 349 12.07 6.93 1.18
N VAL A 350 12.02 6.18 2.28
CA VAL A 350 10.93 6.22 3.27
C VAL A 350 11.48 6.40 4.68
N PRO A 351 11.78 7.64 5.11
CA PRO A 351 12.41 7.92 6.41
C PRO A 351 11.69 7.31 7.61
N PHE A 352 10.36 7.26 7.59
CA PHE A 352 9.57 6.66 8.68
C PHE A 352 9.71 5.13 8.78
N CYS A 353 10.29 4.48 7.77
CA CYS A 353 10.65 3.06 7.80
C CYS A 353 12.08 2.79 8.30
N ASP A 354 12.75 3.76 8.92
CA ASP A 354 14.01 3.48 9.65
C ASP A 354 13.72 2.58 10.85
N HIS A 355 14.44 1.47 10.94
CA HIS A 355 14.17 0.45 11.97
C HIS A 355 14.30 0.98 13.40
N ARG A 356 15.19 1.95 13.66
CA ARG A 356 15.37 2.55 15.00
C ARG A 356 14.11 3.29 15.43
N LEU A 357 13.51 4.07 14.50
CA LEU A 357 12.26 4.77 14.74
C LEU A 357 11.11 3.78 14.92
N VAL A 358 11.03 2.75 14.06
CA VAL A 358 9.98 1.72 14.12
C VAL A 358 10.07 0.92 15.43
N GLU A 359 11.25 0.47 15.83
CA GLU A 359 11.49 -0.26 17.09
C GLU A 359 11.10 0.59 18.30
N TYR A 360 11.47 1.87 18.32
CA TYR A 360 11.12 2.80 19.39
C TYR A 360 9.59 2.98 19.44
N LEU A 361 8.97 3.37 18.33
CA LEU A 361 7.53 3.66 18.26
C LEU A 361 6.66 2.42 18.49
N PHE A 362 7.13 1.22 18.12
CA PHE A 362 6.39 -0.02 18.39
C PHE A 362 6.15 -0.22 19.89
N ASN A 363 7.04 0.30 20.73
CA ASN A 363 6.97 0.17 22.18
C ASN A 363 6.29 1.36 22.90
N VAL A 364 6.09 2.50 22.22
CA VAL A 364 5.41 3.66 22.78
C VAL A 364 3.94 3.36 23.07
N PRO A 365 3.42 3.64 24.29
CA PRO A 365 2.02 3.45 24.63
C PRO A 365 1.07 4.25 23.74
N TRP A 366 -0.10 3.69 23.43
CA TRP A 366 -1.09 4.35 22.58
C TRP A 366 -1.50 5.74 23.08
N ALA A 367 -1.63 5.92 24.39
CA ALA A 367 -1.96 7.21 24.99
C ALA A 367 -0.95 8.31 24.63
N MET A 368 0.33 7.96 24.50
CA MET A 368 1.36 8.91 24.06
C MET A 368 1.30 9.15 22.56
N LYS A 369 0.98 8.14 21.73
CA LYS A 369 0.80 8.33 20.29
C LYS A 369 -0.33 9.29 19.94
N THR A 370 -1.33 9.39 20.82
CA THR A 370 -2.51 10.26 20.67
C THR A 370 -2.53 11.44 21.65
N CYS A 371 -1.38 11.88 22.14
CA CYS A 371 -1.22 12.88 23.21
C CYS A 371 -1.88 14.25 22.92
N THR A 372 -2.12 14.58 21.65
CA THR A 372 -2.82 15.83 21.26
C THR A 372 -4.34 15.64 21.13
N GLY A 373 -4.86 14.44 21.37
CA GLY A 373 -6.28 14.10 21.12
C GLY A 373 -6.62 13.86 19.65
N GLN A 374 -5.63 13.88 18.74
CA GLN A 374 -5.78 13.63 17.32
C GLN A 374 -4.93 12.42 16.90
N GLU A 375 -5.20 11.87 15.71
CA GLU A 375 -4.33 10.86 15.10
C GLU A 375 -2.91 11.40 14.94
N LYS A 376 -1.92 10.54 15.12
CA LYS A 376 -0.48 10.88 15.07
C LYS A 376 -0.08 12.03 16.00
N GLY A 377 -0.73 12.13 17.18
CA GLY A 377 -0.50 13.20 18.15
C GLY A 377 0.97 13.36 18.51
N LEU A 378 1.70 12.26 18.64
CA LEU A 378 3.13 12.28 18.94
C LEU A 378 3.95 12.90 17.80
N LEU A 379 3.65 12.59 16.53
CA LEU A 379 4.32 13.21 15.39
C LEU A 379 3.96 14.70 15.29
N ARG A 380 2.70 15.08 15.56
CA ARG A 380 2.28 16.50 15.61
C ARG A 380 3.06 17.28 16.67
N ALA A 381 3.28 16.69 17.84
CA ALA A 381 4.08 17.29 18.88
C ALA A 381 5.57 17.40 18.50
N ALA A 382 6.16 16.35 17.92
CA ALA A 382 7.54 16.33 17.47
C ALA A 382 7.84 17.29 16.29
N ALA A 383 6.83 17.61 15.48
CA ALA A 383 6.95 18.50 14.32
C ALA A 383 6.36 19.91 14.56
N ALA A 384 6.00 20.25 15.80
CA ALA A 384 5.25 21.47 16.11
C ALA A 384 5.93 22.78 15.68
N ASP A 385 7.26 22.84 15.72
CA ASP A 385 8.09 23.98 15.31
C ASP A 385 8.43 23.97 13.81
N LEU A 386 8.16 22.87 13.11
CA LEU A 386 8.53 22.67 11.70
C LEU A 386 7.44 23.11 10.72
N LEU A 387 6.20 23.08 11.13
CA LEU A 387 5.06 23.10 10.21
C LEU A 387 4.07 24.22 10.53
N PRO A 388 3.36 24.76 9.52
CA PRO A 388 2.32 25.74 9.75
C PRO A 388 1.15 25.11 10.53
N ARG A 389 0.48 25.92 11.35
CA ARG A 389 -0.63 25.47 12.21
C ARG A 389 -1.77 24.82 11.42
N SER A 390 -2.02 25.24 10.19
CA SER A 390 -3.04 24.64 9.31
C SER A 390 -2.76 23.16 9.06
N VAL A 391 -1.51 22.77 8.82
CA VAL A 391 -1.08 21.38 8.61
C VAL A 391 -1.06 20.60 9.92
N LEU A 392 -0.57 21.20 11.00
CA LEU A 392 -0.59 20.59 12.34
C LEU A 392 -2.01 20.29 12.87
N ARG A 393 -3.05 20.93 12.32
CA ARG A 393 -4.45 20.69 12.69
C ARG A 393 -5.22 19.93 11.61
N ARG A 394 -4.63 19.69 10.47
CA ARG A 394 -5.26 18.98 9.34
C ARG A 394 -5.56 17.55 9.75
N THR A 395 -6.80 17.11 9.55
CA THR A 395 -7.17 15.70 9.65
C THR A 395 -6.49 14.90 8.53
N LYS A 396 -6.13 13.66 8.82
CA LYS A 396 -5.58 12.74 7.82
C LYS A 396 -6.45 12.71 6.57
N ALA A 397 -5.84 12.92 5.41
CA ALA A 397 -6.41 12.65 4.10
C ALA A 397 -5.60 11.56 3.41
N ALA A 398 -6.29 10.62 2.75
CA ALA A 398 -5.64 9.63 1.90
C ALA A 398 -5.06 10.27 0.64
N TYR A 399 -4.23 9.54 -0.09
CA TYR A 399 -3.70 9.95 -1.40
C TYR A 399 -4.86 10.38 -2.33
N PRO A 400 -4.71 11.46 -3.10
CA PRO A 400 -5.81 11.97 -3.92
C PRO A 400 -6.25 10.97 -4.99
N SER A 401 -7.56 10.91 -5.24
CA SER A 401 -8.21 10.06 -6.23
C SER A 401 -9.05 10.91 -7.17
N ILE A 402 -9.17 10.50 -8.42
CA ILE A 402 -9.98 11.22 -9.40
C ILE A 402 -11.47 11.16 -9.03
N GLN A 403 -12.17 12.30 -9.10
CA GLN A 403 -13.60 12.44 -8.85
C GLN A 403 -14.33 12.78 -10.16
N ASP A 404 -14.27 11.86 -11.15
CA ASP A 404 -14.87 12.05 -12.49
C ASP A 404 -15.85 10.91 -12.81
N PRO A 405 -17.17 11.17 -12.95
CA PRO A 405 -18.15 10.13 -13.30
C PRO A 405 -17.89 9.45 -14.65
N ALA A 406 -17.18 10.11 -15.56
CA ALA A 406 -16.85 9.48 -16.83
C ALA A 406 -15.69 8.48 -16.69
N TYR A 407 -14.82 8.66 -15.69
CA TYR A 407 -13.85 7.64 -15.30
C TYR A 407 -14.55 6.38 -14.80
N ASP A 408 -15.52 6.52 -13.88
CA ASP A 408 -16.29 5.41 -13.34
C ASP A 408 -17.03 4.62 -14.44
N ARG A 409 -17.63 5.33 -15.41
CA ARG A 409 -18.30 4.66 -16.57
C ARG A 409 -17.32 3.86 -17.44
N ALA A 410 -16.11 4.36 -17.66
CA ALA A 410 -15.10 3.64 -18.43
C ALA A 410 -14.65 2.35 -17.71
N LEU A 411 -14.50 2.39 -16.40
CA LEU A 411 -14.16 1.21 -15.60
C LEU A 411 -15.25 0.14 -15.66
N LEU A 412 -16.53 0.53 -15.57
CA LEU A 412 -17.67 -0.39 -15.70
C LEU A 412 -17.70 -1.07 -17.07
N GLY A 413 -17.36 -0.34 -18.13
CA GLY A 413 -17.19 -0.92 -19.47
C GLY A 413 -16.12 -2.02 -19.49
N GLY A 414 -15.00 -1.80 -18.83
CA GLY A 414 -13.92 -2.79 -18.67
C GLY A 414 -14.37 -4.04 -17.90
N LEU A 415 -15.10 -3.88 -16.80
CA LEU A 415 -15.64 -5.00 -16.03
C LEU A 415 -16.64 -5.82 -16.85
N THR A 416 -17.53 -5.16 -17.60
CA THR A 416 -18.50 -5.82 -18.48
C THR A 416 -17.79 -6.65 -19.55
N ALA A 417 -16.74 -6.11 -20.17
CA ALA A 417 -15.92 -6.83 -21.14
C ALA A 417 -15.23 -8.06 -20.51
N ALA A 418 -14.67 -7.91 -19.32
CA ALA A 418 -14.03 -9.02 -18.59
C ALA A 418 -15.01 -10.14 -18.19
N ALA A 419 -16.30 -9.83 -18.03
CA ALA A 419 -17.35 -10.79 -17.68
C ALA A 419 -18.00 -11.48 -18.87
N SER A 420 -17.96 -10.87 -20.07
CA SER A 420 -18.77 -11.29 -21.23
C SER A 420 -17.95 -11.94 -22.35
N GLY A 421 -16.65 -11.94 -22.32
CA GLY A 421 -15.79 -12.55 -23.33
C GLY A 421 -15.66 -14.06 -23.12
N ASP A 422 -15.93 -14.87 -24.14
CA ASP A 422 -15.79 -16.34 -24.09
C ASP A 422 -14.34 -16.76 -23.74
N ASP A 423 -13.35 -15.97 -24.17
CA ASP A 423 -11.93 -16.18 -23.91
C ASP A 423 -11.41 -15.36 -22.70
N ALA A 424 -12.29 -14.65 -21.97
CA ALA A 424 -11.86 -13.86 -20.84
C ALA A 424 -11.48 -14.77 -19.65
N PRO A 425 -10.28 -14.61 -19.05
CA PRO A 425 -9.79 -15.52 -18.00
C PRO A 425 -10.70 -15.63 -16.78
N LEU A 426 -11.54 -14.62 -16.53
CA LEU A 426 -12.47 -14.59 -15.40
C LEU A 426 -13.92 -14.90 -15.77
N SER A 427 -14.25 -15.19 -17.06
CA SER A 427 -15.63 -15.42 -17.50
C SER A 427 -16.34 -16.53 -16.72
N GLY A 428 -15.60 -17.61 -16.36
CA GLY A 428 -16.10 -18.70 -15.52
C GLY A 428 -16.20 -18.37 -14.02
N CYS A 429 -15.52 -17.33 -13.55
CA CYS A 429 -15.41 -16.96 -12.14
C CYS A 429 -16.38 -15.84 -11.74
N LEU A 430 -16.66 -14.89 -12.64
CA LEU A 430 -17.52 -13.75 -12.35
C LEU A 430 -19.01 -14.13 -12.40
N ASP A 431 -19.81 -13.47 -11.56
CA ASP A 431 -21.27 -13.54 -11.57
C ASP A 431 -21.83 -12.46 -12.52
N PRO A 432 -22.41 -12.85 -13.70
CA PRO A 432 -22.92 -11.88 -14.66
C PRO A 432 -24.05 -11.01 -14.11
N GLU A 433 -24.84 -11.54 -13.15
CA GLU A 433 -25.90 -10.75 -12.53
C GLU A 433 -25.35 -9.71 -11.55
N ALA A 434 -24.32 -10.06 -10.78
CA ALA A 434 -23.67 -9.11 -9.89
C ALA A 434 -23.00 -7.98 -10.67
N VAL A 435 -22.31 -8.31 -11.77
CA VAL A 435 -21.72 -7.33 -12.69
C VAL A 435 -22.80 -6.42 -13.26
N ARG A 436 -23.92 -6.98 -13.76
CA ARG A 436 -25.04 -6.19 -14.29
C ARG A 436 -25.64 -5.27 -13.22
N ARG A 437 -25.93 -5.77 -12.01
CA ARG A 437 -26.46 -4.96 -10.90
C ARG A 437 -25.56 -3.76 -10.60
N LEU A 438 -24.25 -3.93 -10.59
CA LEU A 438 -23.31 -2.85 -10.35
C LEU A 438 -23.33 -1.84 -11.51
N THR A 439 -23.37 -2.32 -12.75
CA THR A 439 -23.42 -1.48 -13.95
C THR A 439 -24.70 -0.64 -14.01
N ASP A 440 -25.87 -1.27 -13.79
CA ASP A 440 -27.18 -0.60 -13.85
C ASP A 440 -27.34 0.48 -12.78
N ARG A 441 -26.85 0.21 -11.57
CA ARG A 441 -26.89 1.17 -10.45
C ARG A 441 -26.08 2.43 -10.75
N THR A 442 -24.98 2.29 -11.47
CA THR A 442 -24.03 3.38 -11.71
C THR A 442 -24.41 4.27 -12.90
N THR A 443 -25.39 3.90 -13.70
CA THR A 443 -25.95 4.80 -14.73
C THR A 443 -26.61 6.03 -14.10
N THR A 444 -27.00 5.95 -12.82
CA THR A 444 -27.66 7.01 -12.05
C THR A 444 -26.81 7.68 -10.97
N GLY A 445 -25.59 7.15 -10.69
CA GLY A 445 -24.74 7.63 -9.60
C GLY A 445 -23.24 7.47 -9.86
N THR A 446 -22.41 7.92 -8.92
CA THR A 446 -20.97 7.70 -8.90
C THR A 446 -20.64 6.48 -8.04
N LEU A 447 -19.55 5.77 -8.38
CA LEU A 447 -19.00 4.71 -7.54
C LEU A 447 -18.44 5.31 -6.24
N SER A 448 -18.65 4.62 -5.13
CA SER A 448 -17.84 4.83 -3.94
C SER A 448 -16.40 4.42 -4.21
N GLU A 449 -15.46 4.92 -3.43
CA GLU A 449 -14.06 4.51 -3.55
C GLU A 449 -13.87 2.99 -3.39
N PHE A 450 -14.57 2.38 -2.45
CA PHE A 450 -14.48 0.94 -2.21
C PHE A 450 -15.03 0.11 -3.39
N GLU A 451 -16.11 0.56 -4.01
CA GLU A 451 -16.64 -0.06 -5.23
C GLU A 451 -15.68 0.10 -6.39
N ARG A 452 -15.02 1.26 -6.52
CA ARG A 452 -14.00 1.50 -7.54
C ARG A 452 -12.79 0.58 -7.35
N ILE A 453 -12.29 0.45 -6.13
CA ILE A 453 -11.19 -0.47 -5.79
C ILE A 453 -11.57 -1.92 -6.15
N LEU A 454 -12.75 -2.37 -5.75
CA LEU A 454 -13.24 -3.72 -6.06
C LEU A 454 -13.32 -3.97 -7.58
N LEU A 455 -13.91 -3.04 -8.31
CA LEU A 455 -14.07 -3.12 -9.75
C LEU A 455 -12.70 -3.18 -10.45
N GLU A 456 -11.82 -2.25 -10.14
CA GLU A 456 -10.49 -2.19 -10.75
C GLU A 456 -9.62 -3.39 -10.39
N SER A 457 -9.72 -3.89 -9.16
CA SER A 457 -8.98 -5.09 -8.74
C SER A 457 -9.45 -6.32 -9.49
N THR A 458 -10.76 -6.42 -9.75
CA THR A 458 -11.33 -7.52 -10.52
C THR A 458 -10.88 -7.46 -12.00
N VAL A 459 -10.95 -6.28 -12.63
CA VAL A 459 -10.46 -6.09 -14.00
C VAL A 459 -8.95 -6.38 -14.07
N ARG A 460 -8.19 -5.86 -13.12
CA ARG A 460 -6.73 -6.07 -13.04
C ARG A 460 -6.34 -7.54 -12.90
N LEU A 461 -7.10 -8.31 -12.13
CA LEU A 461 -6.86 -9.75 -12.01
C LEU A 461 -6.99 -10.44 -13.38
N GLY A 462 -8.03 -10.11 -14.15
CA GLY A 462 -8.21 -10.63 -15.52
C GLY A 462 -7.07 -10.20 -16.46
N ASP A 463 -6.70 -8.92 -16.44
CA ASP A 463 -5.60 -8.39 -17.25
C ASP A 463 -4.26 -9.08 -16.90
N TRP A 464 -4.00 -9.34 -15.60
CA TRP A 464 -2.80 -10.03 -15.15
C TRP A 464 -2.75 -11.48 -15.61
N LEU A 465 -3.85 -12.23 -15.46
CA LEU A 465 -3.96 -13.60 -15.96
C LEU A 465 -3.64 -13.67 -17.45
N SER A 466 -4.21 -12.75 -18.24
CA SER A 466 -4.00 -12.68 -19.70
C SER A 466 -2.56 -12.27 -20.05
N ALA A 467 -2.05 -11.19 -19.45
CA ALA A 467 -0.77 -10.60 -19.83
C ALA A 467 0.43 -11.52 -19.51
N TYR A 468 0.32 -12.30 -18.44
CA TYR A 468 1.37 -13.25 -18.04
C TYR A 468 1.09 -14.69 -18.47
N GLY A 469 -0.04 -14.96 -19.15
CA GLY A 469 -0.44 -16.30 -19.55
C GLY A 469 -0.53 -17.26 -18.36
N VAL A 470 -1.10 -16.79 -17.25
CA VAL A 470 -1.17 -17.57 -15.99
C VAL A 470 -2.17 -18.69 -16.15
N ASP A 471 -1.69 -19.92 -16.05
CA ASP A 471 -2.50 -21.13 -15.99
C ASP A 471 -3.18 -21.21 -14.62
N LEU A 472 -4.50 -20.93 -14.60
CA LEU A 472 -5.29 -20.89 -13.38
C LEU A 472 -5.92 -22.24 -13.10
N ASP A 473 -5.39 -22.94 -12.11
CA ASP A 473 -5.90 -24.23 -11.61
C ASP A 473 -6.99 -24.00 -10.55
N LEU A 474 -8.24 -24.08 -10.97
CA LEU A 474 -9.40 -23.92 -10.07
C LEU A 474 -9.89 -25.25 -9.45
N GLY A 475 -9.23 -26.39 -9.78
CA GLY A 475 -9.71 -27.73 -9.42
C GLY A 475 -10.85 -28.20 -10.34
N ALA A 476 -10.92 -29.50 -10.61
CA ALA A 476 -11.88 -30.08 -11.56
C ALA A 476 -13.35 -29.90 -11.17
N ASP A 477 -13.66 -29.75 -9.88
CA ASP A 477 -15.02 -29.63 -9.36
C ASP A 477 -15.63 -28.23 -9.47
N HIS A 478 -14.81 -27.20 -9.77
CA HIS A 478 -15.26 -25.80 -9.79
C HIS A 478 -15.71 -25.29 -11.15
N LEU A 479 -15.46 -26.04 -12.24
CA LEU A 479 -15.72 -25.60 -13.63
C LEU A 479 -16.86 -26.33 -14.31
N THR A 480 -17.40 -27.42 -13.75
CA THR A 480 -18.46 -28.19 -14.41
C THR A 480 -19.81 -27.47 -14.24
N PRO A 481 -20.55 -27.17 -15.32
CA PRO A 481 -21.92 -26.69 -15.22
C PRO A 481 -22.78 -27.80 -14.56
N GLN A 482 -23.34 -27.57 -13.38
CA GLN A 482 -24.42 -28.41 -12.88
C GLN A 482 -25.66 -28.15 -13.76
N GLY A 483 -26.04 -29.17 -14.55
CA GLY A 483 -27.42 -29.37 -14.97
C GLY A 483 -27.77 -28.91 -16.34
N ALA A 484 -27.60 -29.82 -17.29
CA ALA A 484 -28.64 -30.12 -18.22
C ALA A 484 -29.30 -31.41 -17.74
N ASN A 485 -30.36 -31.31 -16.98
CA ASN A 485 -31.41 -32.31 -16.85
C ASN A 485 -32.77 -31.61 -16.86
#